data_fee25a9a9e9341a07a63d5e51497195b
#
_entry.id   fee25a9a9e9341a07a63d5e51497195b
#
_cell.length_a   1.000
_cell.length_b   1.000
_cell.length_c   1.000
_cell.angle_alpha   90.00
_cell.angle_beta   90.00
_cell.angle_gamma   90.00
#
_symmetry.space_group_name_H-M   'P 1'
#
loop_
_entity.id
_entity.type
_entity.pdbx_description
1 polymer ?
#
loop_
_entity_poly.entity_id
_entity_poly.type
_entity_poly.pdbx_seq_one_letter_code
_entity_poly.pdbx_strand_id
1 'polypeptide(L)'
;LRILLDGVFSHVGEGHPGVKQALAEGPGSPAGRLFDIDWQHPGGPRPRVFEGHSSLVRLNHSGQEAVDLVVRVMNHWLDRGIDGWRLDAAYSVRPEFWSKVVERVRPRHPNAWLLGEVLHGDYSAFVAESGIDSVTQYELWKAIWSSINDRNLFELDHALSRHNQFLDSFIPNTFIGNHDVTRIASRVGTDGAVTALAVLMTVAGIPSIYYGDEQAFVGIKEDRLGGDDAIRPALPDSPAELAPWGRPVLRAHQELIGLRRRHPWLVNARTETLHLENQRIVYRSSAADGSTSLDVEIDLSCSPNATIRDATGRELWHQ
;
A
#
# COMPACT_ATOMS: atom_id res chain seq x y z
N LEU A 1 15.12 12.18 -6.07
CA LEU A 1 14.08 11.15 -6.04
C LEU A 1 14.64 9.86 -5.47
N ARG A 2 13.81 9.10 -4.77
CA ARG A 2 14.07 7.71 -4.38
C ARG A 2 13.18 6.80 -5.19
N ILE A 3 13.65 5.61 -5.52
CA ILE A 3 12.97 4.66 -6.40
C ILE A 3 12.77 3.35 -5.67
N LEU A 4 11.51 2.89 -5.63
CA LEU A 4 11.16 1.53 -5.28
C LEU A 4 10.74 0.80 -6.55
N LEU A 5 11.27 -0.39 -6.78
CA LEU A 5 10.75 -1.28 -7.83
C LEU A 5 9.69 -2.21 -7.26
N ASP A 6 8.79 -2.65 -8.13
CA ASP A 6 7.80 -3.67 -7.80
C ASP A 6 8.39 -5.07 -8.01
N GLY A 7 8.40 -5.86 -6.96
CA GLY A 7 8.97 -7.20 -6.92
C GLY A 7 7.88 -8.26 -6.89
N VAL A 8 7.48 -8.75 -8.06
CA VAL A 8 6.56 -9.88 -8.17
C VAL A 8 7.35 -11.18 -7.97
N PHE A 9 7.42 -11.63 -6.72
CA PHE A 9 8.22 -12.79 -6.30
C PHE A 9 7.35 -13.96 -5.79
N SER A 10 6.04 -13.83 -5.84
CA SER A 10 5.10 -14.90 -5.50
C SER A 10 4.92 -15.90 -6.66
N HIS A 11 4.98 -15.42 -7.91
CA HIS A 11 4.71 -16.20 -9.11
C HIS A 11 5.43 -15.65 -10.34
N VAL A 12 5.34 -16.38 -11.45
CA VAL A 12 5.76 -15.94 -12.79
C VAL A 12 4.68 -16.25 -13.80
N GLY A 13 4.68 -15.58 -14.95
CA GLY A 13 3.80 -15.96 -16.06
C GLY A 13 4.11 -17.37 -16.58
N GLU A 14 3.10 -18.10 -17.05
CA GLU A 14 3.25 -19.47 -17.61
C GLU A 14 4.24 -19.55 -18.80
N GLY A 15 4.41 -18.43 -19.51
CA GLY A 15 5.37 -18.31 -20.62
C GLY A 15 6.84 -18.20 -20.17
N HIS A 16 7.11 -18.11 -18.86
CA HIS A 16 8.47 -18.00 -18.35
C HIS A 16 9.33 -19.20 -18.78
N PRO A 17 10.51 -19.00 -19.38
CA PRO A 17 11.33 -20.09 -19.90
C PRO A 17 11.66 -21.18 -18.87
N GLY A 18 11.88 -20.78 -17.61
CA GLY A 18 12.17 -21.69 -16.51
C GLY A 18 11.04 -22.69 -16.22
N VAL A 19 9.77 -22.35 -16.47
CA VAL A 19 8.65 -23.27 -16.26
C VAL A 19 8.72 -24.42 -17.28
N LYS A 20 8.99 -24.12 -18.56
CA LYS A 20 9.19 -25.14 -19.59
C LYS A 20 10.40 -26.02 -19.29
N GLN A 21 11.49 -25.40 -18.86
CA GLN A 21 12.71 -26.12 -18.48
C GLN A 21 12.45 -27.05 -17.28
N ALA A 22 11.73 -26.57 -16.24
CA ALA A 22 11.36 -27.39 -15.08
C ALA A 22 10.59 -28.65 -15.46
N LEU A 23 9.57 -28.48 -16.32
CA LEU A 23 8.76 -29.62 -16.79
C LEU A 23 9.55 -30.61 -17.64
N ALA A 24 10.55 -30.15 -18.40
CA ALA A 24 11.40 -31.00 -19.24
C ALA A 24 12.46 -31.74 -18.41
N GLU A 25 13.08 -31.09 -17.43
CA GLU A 25 14.20 -31.64 -16.66
C GLU A 25 13.75 -32.44 -15.41
N GLY A 26 12.53 -32.23 -14.95
CA GLY A 26 11.94 -32.97 -13.82
C GLY A 26 12.29 -32.45 -12.42
N PRO A 27 11.75 -33.09 -11.36
CA PRO A 27 11.79 -32.58 -9.98
C PRO A 27 13.20 -32.49 -9.37
N GLY A 28 14.16 -33.25 -9.85
CA GLY A 28 15.53 -33.26 -9.35
C GLY A 28 16.40 -32.11 -9.86
N SER A 29 15.95 -31.39 -10.89
CA SER A 29 16.71 -30.28 -11.48
C SER A 29 16.57 -28.99 -10.66
N PRO A 30 17.54 -28.04 -10.77
CA PRO A 30 17.39 -26.72 -10.18
C PRO A 30 16.12 -26.00 -10.68
N ALA A 31 15.80 -26.10 -11.97
CA ALA A 31 14.58 -25.53 -12.55
C ALA A 31 13.32 -26.18 -11.93
N GLY A 32 13.32 -27.51 -11.78
CA GLY A 32 12.18 -28.24 -11.19
C GLY A 32 11.94 -27.92 -9.71
N ARG A 33 12.98 -27.53 -8.96
CA ARG A 33 12.88 -27.11 -7.55
C ARG A 33 12.50 -25.63 -7.39
N LEU A 34 12.63 -24.83 -8.45
CA LEU A 34 12.31 -23.38 -8.41
C LEU A 34 10.81 -23.12 -8.36
N PHE A 35 10.00 -23.99 -8.94
CA PHE A 35 8.55 -23.81 -9.06
C PHE A 35 7.78 -24.80 -8.18
N ASP A 36 6.60 -24.39 -7.73
CA ASP A 36 5.67 -25.24 -7.00
C ASP A 36 4.89 -26.12 -7.98
N ILE A 37 5.37 -27.35 -8.22
CA ILE A 37 4.81 -28.29 -9.21
C ILE A 37 4.36 -29.56 -8.50
N ASP A 38 3.12 -29.97 -8.72
CA ASP A 38 2.61 -31.29 -8.34
C ASP A 38 3.12 -32.34 -9.35
N TRP A 39 4.24 -32.95 -9.00
CA TRP A 39 4.89 -33.96 -9.84
C TRP A 39 4.17 -35.31 -9.88
N GLN A 40 3.27 -35.54 -8.92
CA GLN A 40 2.54 -36.82 -8.79
C GLN A 40 1.10 -36.74 -9.31
N HIS A 41 0.71 -35.61 -9.93
CA HIS A 41 -0.63 -35.46 -10.46
C HIS A 41 -0.94 -36.55 -11.51
N PRO A 42 -2.13 -37.24 -11.44
CA PRO A 42 -2.45 -38.36 -12.32
C PRO A 42 -2.38 -38.06 -13.84
N GLY A 43 -2.60 -36.77 -14.22
CA GLY A 43 -2.53 -36.31 -15.60
C GLY A 43 -1.14 -35.82 -16.05
N GLY A 44 -0.09 -36.11 -15.25
CA GLY A 44 1.27 -35.60 -15.46
C GLY A 44 1.58 -34.36 -14.62
N PRO A 45 2.85 -33.91 -14.59
CA PRO A 45 3.30 -32.78 -13.76
C PRO A 45 2.43 -31.55 -13.97
N ARG A 46 1.91 -31.00 -12.85
CA ARG A 46 1.00 -29.84 -12.89
C ARG A 46 1.55 -28.70 -12.04
N PRO A 47 1.94 -27.56 -12.64
CA PRO A 47 2.29 -26.36 -11.88
C PRO A 47 1.12 -25.87 -11.02
N ARG A 48 1.39 -25.51 -9.78
CA ARG A 48 0.42 -24.83 -8.93
C ARG A 48 0.38 -23.36 -9.31
N VAL A 49 -0.82 -22.78 -9.26
CA VAL A 49 -1.07 -21.42 -9.73
C VAL A 49 -1.37 -20.47 -8.57
N PHE A 50 -1.12 -19.19 -8.80
CA PHE A 50 -1.39 -18.12 -7.86
C PHE A 50 -2.90 -17.79 -7.90
N GLU A 51 -3.57 -17.88 -6.75
CA GLU A 51 -4.98 -17.50 -6.53
C GLU A 51 -5.96 -17.99 -7.61
N GLY A 52 -5.71 -19.17 -8.18
CA GLY A 52 -6.58 -19.74 -9.21
C GLY A 52 -6.32 -19.23 -10.63
N HIS A 53 -5.40 -18.29 -10.83
CA HIS A 53 -5.04 -17.75 -12.14
C HIS A 53 -4.14 -18.74 -12.89
N SER A 54 -4.70 -19.43 -13.88
CA SER A 54 -4.02 -20.51 -14.61
C SER A 54 -2.72 -20.08 -15.32
N SER A 55 -2.60 -18.82 -15.68
CA SER A 55 -1.42 -18.24 -16.33
C SER A 55 -0.30 -17.82 -15.38
N LEU A 56 -0.49 -17.91 -14.04
CA LEU A 56 0.45 -17.45 -13.03
C LEU A 56 0.99 -18.63 -12.22
N VAL A 57 2.19 -19.08 -12.55
CA VAL A 57 2.85 -20.24 -11.92
C VAL A 57 3.57 -19.81 -10.65
N ARG A 58 3.26 -20.45 -9.51
CA ARG A 58 3.88 -20.14 -8.22
C ARG A 58 5.35 -20.55 -8.17
N LEU A 59 6.17 -19.70 -7.54
CA LEU A 59 7.50 -20.09 -7.10
C LEU A 59 7.42 -21.04 -5.90
N ASN A 60 8.40 -21.92 -5.76
CA ASN A 60 8.52 -22.81 -4.61
C ASN A 60 9.20 -22.09 -3.44
N HIS A 61 8.42 -21.36 -2.64
CA HIS A 61 8.93 -20.59 -1.50
C HIS A 61 9.52 -21.45 -0.36
N SER A 62 9.37 -22.77 -0.43
CA SER A 62 10.05 -23.70 0.49
C SER A 62 11.46 -24.08 0.02
N GLY A 63 11.76 -23.83 -1.26
CA GLY A 63 13.03 -24.18 -1.90
C GLY A 63 14.09 -23.09 -1.81
N GLN A 64 15.36 -23.51 -1.74
CA GLN A 64 16.50 -22.59 -1.73
C GLN A 64 16.65 -21.85 -3.06
N GLU A 65 16.27 -22.49 -4.17
CA GLU A 65 16.36 -21.92 -5.52
C GLU A 65 15.51 -20.64 -5.68
N ALA A 66 14.34 -20.59 -5.05
CA ALA A 66 13.50 -19.39 -5.06
C ALA A 66 14.14 -18.26 -4.22
N VAL A 67 14.67 -18.57 -3.04
CA VAL A 67 15.43 -17.60 -2.24
C VAL A 67 16.61 -17.05 -3.02
N ASP A 68 17.40 -17.92 -3.66
CA ASP A 68 18.58 -17.52 -4.45
C ASP A 68 18.21 -16.62 -5.64
N LEU A 69 17.10 -16.93 -6.31
CA LEU A 69 16.59 -16.10 -7.42
C LEU A 69 16.23 -14.72 -6.90
N VAL A 70 15.40 -14.64 -5.85
CA VAL A 70 14.90 -13.35 -5.33
C VAL A 70 16.03 -12.50 -4.81
N VAL A 71 16.94 -13.05 -4.01
CA VAL A 71 18.14 -12.34 -3.51
C VAL A 71 18.98 -11.80 -4.66
N ARG A 72 19.23 -12.61 -5.70
CA ARG A 72 20.00 -12.21 -6.87
C ARG A 72 19.33 -11.05 -7.62
N VAL A 73 18.02 -11.11 -7.82
CA VAL A 73 17.26 -10.04 -8.50
C VAL A 73 17.25 -8.77 -7.65
N MET A 74 16.98 -8.88 -6.35
CA MET A 74 16.94 -7.72 -5.46
C MET A 74 18.28 -7.01 -5.41
N ASN A 75 19.38 -7.75 -5.17
CA ASN A 75 20.71 -7.17 -5.15
C ASN A 75 21.11 -6.55 -6.48
N HIS A 76 20.74 -7.17 -7.61
CA HIS A 76 21.07 -6.67 -8.95
C HIS A 76 20.57 -5.24 -9.18
N TRP A 77 19.34 -4.93 -8.75
CA TRP A 77 18.77 -3.61 -8.93
C TRP A 77 19.17 -2.63 -7.83
N LEU A 78 19.32 -3.10 -6.59
CA LEU A 78 19.87 -2.29 -5.49
C LEU A 78 21.31 -1.84 -5.79
N ASP A 79 22.14 -2.69 -6.39
CA ASP A 79 23.48 -2.33 -6.87
C ASP A 79 23.46 -1.25 -7.97
N ARG A 80 22.35 -1.11 -8.67
CA ARG A 80 22.11 -0.08 -9.71
C ARG A 80 21.51 1.21 -9.18
N GLY A 81 21.27 1.27 -7.87
CA GLY A 81 20.93 2.50 -7.16
C GLY A 81 19.43 2.73 -6.93
N ILE A 82 18.59 1.69 -7.01
CA ILE A 82 17.25 1.82 -6.44
C ILE A 82 17.32 1.84 -4.91
N ASP A 83 16.31 2.41 -4.27
CA ASP A 83 16.29 2.61 -2.82
C ASP A 83 15.56 1.50 -2.06
N GLY A 84 14.85 0.62 -2.77
CA GLY A 84 14.11 -0.48 -2.13
C GLY A 84 13.13 -1.20 -3.05
N TRP A 85 12.25 -1.98 -2.44
CA TRP A 85 11.28 -2.82 -3.13
C TRP A 85 9.89 -2.73 -2.52
N ARG A 86 8.86 -2.68 -3.36
CA ARG A 86 7.51 -3.09 -3.00
C ARG A 86 7.38 -4.56 -3.36
N LEU A 87 7.05 -5.41 -2.40
CA LEU A 87 6.91 -6.86 -2.56
C LEU A 87 5.44 -7.17 -2.85
N ASP A 88 5.17 -7.49 -4.10
CA ASP A 88 3.82 -7.82 -4.60
C ASP A 88 3.28 -9.07 -3.91
N ALA A 89 2.00 -9.04 -3.53
CA ALA A 89 1.31 -10.14 -2.88
C ALA A 89 2.14 -10.80 -1.76
N ALA A 90 2.86 -10.00 -0.96
CA ALA A 90 3.74 -10.52 0.09
C ALA A 90 2.98 -11.40 1.09
N TYR A 91 1.70 -11.09 1.35
CA TYR A 91 0.79 -11.89 2.18
C TYR A 91 0.63 -13.35 1.73
N SER A 92 0.78 -13.62 0.43
CA SER A 92 0.63 -14.95 -0.16
C SER A 92 1.86 -15.85 0.04
N VAL A 93 2.94 -15.27 0.55
CA VAL A 93 4.22 -15.92 0.79
C VAL A 93 4.50 -15.93 2.30
N ARG A 94 4.93 -17.07 2.82
CA ARG A 94 5.17 -17.22 4.25
C ARG A 94 6.28 -16.28 4.73
N PRO A 95 6.14 -15.67 5.92
CA PRO A 95 7.13 -14.73 6.47
C PRO A 95 8.55 -15.29 6.54
N GLU A 96 8.71 -16.61 6.78
CA GLU A 96 10.02 -17.25 6.87
C GLU A 96 10.79 -17.25 5.54
N PHE A 97 10.09 -17.19 4.41
CA PHE A 97 10.74 -17.01 3.10
C PHE A 97 11.34 -15.61 3.01
N TRP A 98 10.56 -14.59 3.38
CA TRP A 98 11.02 -13.21 3.38
C TRP A 98 12.19 -13.00 4.35
N SER A 99 12.14 -13.58 5.55
CA SER A 99 13.25 -13.53 6.51
C SER A 99 14.55 -14.02 5.89
N LYS A 100 14.55 -15.18 5.21
CA LYS A 100 15.73 -15.72 4.51
C LYS A 100 16.24 -14.80 3.41
N VAL A 101 15.35 -14.13 2.68
CA VAL A 101 15.70 -13.16 1.64
C VAL A 101 16.32 -11.91 2.27
N VAL A 102 15.67 -11.35 3.30
CA VAL A 102 16.10 -10.13 4.00
C VAL A 102 17.47 -10.34 4.63
N GLU A 103 17.70 -11.46 5.33
CA GLU A 103 18.99 -11.82 5.94
C GLU A 103 20.15 -11.80 4.93
N ARG A 104 19.89 -12.04 3.67
CA ARG A 104 20.91 -12.08 2.60
C ARG A 104 21.04 -10.77 1.83
N VAL A 105 20.00 -9.93 1.84
CA VAL A 105 20.01 -8.61 1.16
C VAL A 105 20.56 -7.53 2.10
N ARG A 106 20.16 -7.51 3.37
CA ARG A 106 20.52 -6.47 4.35
C ARG A 106 22.02 -6.24 4.54
N PRO A 107 22.90 -7.26 4.63
CA PRO A 107 24.34 -7.04 4.82
C PRO A 107 24.98 -6.19 3.71
N ARG A 108 24.43 -6.29 2.48
CA ARG A 108 24.91 -5.54 1.32
C ARG A 108 24.18 -4.19 1.15
N HIS A 109 22.91 -4.16 1.48
CA HIS A 109 22.03 -3.00 1.31
C HIS A 109 21.28 -2.68 2.62
N PRO A 110 21.96 -2.19 3.67
CA PRO A 110 21.36 -2.00 4.99
C PRO A 110 20.24 -0.96 5.01
N ASN A 111 20.24 -0.01 4.07
CA ASN A 111 19.28 1.08 3.98
C ASN A 111 18.18 0.83 2.93
N ALA A 112 18.14 -0.34 2.28
CA ALA A 112 17.07 -0.67 1.35
C ALA A 112 15.73 -0.74 2.09
N TRP A 113 14.73 0.01 1.62
CA TRP A 113 13.39 -0.05 2.21
C TRP A 113 12.55 -1.14 1.55
N LEU A 114 12.00 -2.03 2.37
CA LEU A 114 11.23 -3.18 1.92
C LEU A 114 9.77 -3.03 2.40
N LEU A 115 8.88 -2.78 1.45
CA LEU A 115 7.45 -2.64 1.66
C LEU A 115 6.73 -3.90 1.19
N GLY A 116 6.07 -4.63 2.08
CA GLY A 116 5.22 -5.76 1.70
C GLY A 116 3.79 -5.33 1.41
N GLU A 117 3.22 -5.81 0.32
CA GLU A 117 1.78 -5.74 0.16
C GLU A 117 1.13 -6.83 1.03
N VAL A 118 0.39 -6.38 2.04
CA VAL A 118 -0.38 -7.25 2.93
C VAL A 118 -1.80 -6.71 3.05
N LEU A 119 -2.78 -7.52 2.65
CA LEU A 119 -4.18 -7.10 2.57
C LEU A 119 -4.91 -7.23 3.91
N HIS A 120 -4.56 -8.24 4.70
CA HIS A 120 -5.22 -8.59 5.96
C HIS A 120 -4.33 -9.48 6.82
N GLY A 121 -4.72 -9.71 8.07
CA GLY A 121 -4.03 -10.57 9.01
C GLY A 121 -3.32 -9.79 10.11
N ASP A 122 -2.38 -10.43 10.79
CA ASP A 122 -1.58 -9.78 11.82
C ASP A 122 -0.36 -9.08 11.18
N TYR A 123 -0.50 -7.80 10.88
CA TYR A 123 0.55 -6.99 10.25
C TYR A 123 1.82 -6.92 11.10
N SER A 124 1.66 -6.80 12.43
CA SER A 124 2.80 -6.72 13.34
C SER A 124 3.60 -8.01 13.38
N ALA A 125 2.91 -9.14 13.48
CA ALA A 125 3.56 -10.46 13.40
C ALA A 125 4.24 -10.67 12.05
N PHE A 126 3.57 -10.31 10.94
CA PHE A 126 4.15 -10.44 9.61
C PHE A 126 5.45 -9.66 9.45
N VAL A 127 5.48 -8.39 9.88
CA VAL A 127 6.70 -7.55 9.84
C VAL A 127 7.79 -8.13 10.72
N ALA A 128 7.47 -8.53 11.96
CA ALA A 128 8.43 -9.08 12.90
C ALA A 128 9.07 -10.39 12.41
N GLU A 129 8.27 -11.29 11.83
CA GLU A 129 8.72 -12.60 11.35
C GLU A 129 9.45 -12.53 10.00
N SER A 130 9.05 -11.62 9.11
CA SER A 130 9.63 -11.47 7.78
C SER A 130 10.90 -10.60 7.76
N GLY A 131 11.05 -9.68 8.72
CA GLY A 131 12.12 -8.70 8.77
C GLY A 131 12.03 -7.58 7.73
N ILE A 132 10.88 -7.43 7.03
CA ILE A 132 10.63 -6.28 6.15
C ILE A 132 10.32 -5.02 6.96
N ASP A 133 10.39 -3.84 6.34
CA ASP A 133 10.31 -2.56 7.08
C ASP A 133 8.87 -2.08 7.28
N SER A 134 7.97 -2.41 6.36
CA SER A 134 6.62 -1.86 6.35
C SER A 134 5.66 -2.75 5.57
N VAL A 135 4.37 -2.59 5.83
CA VAL A 135 3.28 -3.19 5.04
C VAL A 135 2.22 -2.16 4.70
N THR A 136 1.42 -2.47 3.66
CA THR A 136 0.29 -1.66 3.22
C THR A 136 -0.85 -1.70 4.23
N GLN A 137 -1.39 -0.53 4.61
CA GLN A 137 -2.41 -0.40 5.66
C GLN A 137 -3.82 -0.40 5.05
N TYR A 138 -4.31 -1.58 4.67
CA TYR A 138 -5.63 -1.76 4.07
C TYR A 138 -6.80 -1.57 5.04
N GLU A 139 -6.62 -1.83 6.35
CA GLU A 139 -7.68 -1.59 7.34
C GLU A 139 -8.02 -0.10 7.42
N LEU A 140 -7.01 0.78 7.49
CA LEU A 140 -7.22 2.23 7.51
C LEU A 140 -7.77 2.75 6.18
N TRP A 141 -7.24 2.27 5.05
CA TRP A 141 -7.78 2.59 3.73
C TRP A 141 -9.27 2.30 3.65
N LYS A 142 -9.70 1.10 4.07
CA LYS A 142 -11.10 0.71 4.04
C LYS A 142 -11.93 1.60 4.96
N ALA A 143 -11.49 1.85 6.19
CA ALA A 143 -12.21 2.67 7.15
C ALA A 143 -12.38 4.12 6.69
N ILE A 144 -11.38 4.71 6.03
CA ILE A 144 -11.46 6.08 5.50
C ILE A 144 -12.60 6.18 4.48
N TRP A 145 -12.60 5.36 3.43
CA TRP A 145 -13.60 5.52 2.38
C TRP A 145 -14.99 5.04 2.81
N SER A 146 -15.09 3.96 3.61
CA SER A 146 -16.39 3.46 4.06
C SER A 146 -17.05 4.42 5.03
N SER A 147 -16.31 5.02 5.96
CA SER A 147 -16.85 6.02 6.88
C SER A 147 -17.42 7.24 6.17
N ILE A 148 -16.74 7.72 5.12
CA ILE A 148 -17.23 8.85 4.31
C ILE A 148 -18.47 8.43 3.51
N ASN A 149 -18.45 7.26 2.86
CA ASN A 149 -19.54 6.76 2.04
C ASN A 149 -20.81 6.52 2.87
N ASP A 150 -20.65 5.90 4.03
CA ASP A 150 -21.76 5.49 4.89
C ASP A 150 -22.18 6.59 5.89
N ARG A 151 -21.47 7.73 5.88
CA ARG A 151 -21.64 8.84 6.81
C ARG A 151 -21.62 8.36 8.27
N ASN A 152 -20.65 7.50 8.58
CA ASN A 152 -20.49 6.89 9.91
C ASN A 152 -19.01 6.83 10.30
N LEU A 153 -18.58 7.78 11.10
CA LEU A 153 -17.18 7.98 11.50
C LEU A 153 -16.70 7.07 12.64
N PHE A 154 -17.57 6.22 13.21
CA PHE A 154 -17.17 5.25 14.23
C PHE A 154 -16.20 4.19 13.69
N GLU A 155 -16.32 3.82 12.40
CA GLU A 155 -15.35 2.89 11.78
C GLU A 155 -13.97 3.54 11.62
N LEU A 156 -13.92 4.82 11.25
CA LEU A 156 -12.66 5.58 11.18
C LEU A 156 -12.01 5.68 12.57
N ASP A 157 -12.77 6.02 13.60
CA ASP A 157 -12.29 6.09 14.99
C ASP A 157 -11.66 4.78 15.45
N HIS A 158 -12.37 3.67 15.23
CA HIS A 158 -11.83 2.33 15.51
C HIS A 158 -10.53 2.05 14.76
N ALA A 159 -10.48 2.37 13.47
CA ALA A 159 -9.29 2.15 12.65
C ALA A 159 -8.11 3.05 13.06
N LEU A 160 -8.35 4.28 13.51
CA LEU A 160 -7.31 5.16 14.06
C LEU A 160 -6.70 4.56 15.34
N SER A 161 -7.54 4.01 16.22
CA SER A 161 -7.09 3.32 17.43
C SER A 161 -6.25 2.07 17.09
N ARG A 162 -6.69 1.27 16.11
CA ARG A 162 -5.94 0.12 15.61
C ARG A 162 -4.61 0.54 14.96
N HIS A 163 -4.63 1.62 14.19
CA HIS A 163 -3.44 2.16 13.54
C HIS A 163 -2.36 2.55 14.54
N ASN A 164 -2.73 3.16 15.67
CA ASN A 164 -1.81 3.45 16.76
C ASN A 164 -1.09 2.19 17.30
N GLN A 165 -1.78 1.05 17.36
CA GLN A 165 -1.17 -0.21 17.83
C GLN A 165 -0.08 -0.71 16.86
N PHE A 166 -0.26 -0.55 15.56
CA PHE A 166 0.77 -0.93 14.58
C PHE A 166 2.06 -0.13 14.72
N LEU A 167 1.93 1.15 15.11
CA LEU A 167 3.08 2.04 15.30
C LEU A 167 3.99 1.64 16.48
N ASP A 168 3.57 0.71 17.32
CA ASP A 168 4.42 0.12 18.35
C ASP A 168 5.41 -0.89 17.76
N SER A 169 5.16 -1.38 16.54
CA SER A 169 5.94 -2.42 15.86
C SER A 169 6.64 -1.91 14.61
N PHE A 170 5.95 -1.13 13.77
CA PHE A 170 6.46 -0.64 12.49
C PHE A 170 5.71 0.62 12.04
N ILE A 171 6.22 1.30 11.02
CA ILE A 171 5.55 2.46 10.42
C ILE A 171 4.82 2.00 9.16
N PRO A 172 3.47 1.99 9.13
CA PRO A 172 2.70 1.52 7.99
C PRO A 172 2.82 2.41 6.76
N ASN A 173 2.75 1.81 5.57
CA ASN A 173 2.44 2.53 4.35
C ASN A 173 0.93 2.78 4.28
N THR A 174 0.53 4.05 4.29
CA THR A 174 -0.87 4.48 4.27
C THR A 174 -1.27 5.00 2.89
N PHE A 175 -2.54 4.83 2.51
CA PHE A 175 -3.05 5.24 1.20
C PHE A 175 -4.57 5.38 1.22
N ILE A 176 -5.14 6.10 0.24
CA ILE A 176 -6.57 6.21 0.00
C ILE A 176 -6.99 5.57 -1.33
N GLY A 177 -6.05 5.19 -2.16
CA GLY A 177 -6.24 4.50 -3.43
C GLY A 177 -4.95 3.84 -3.89
N ASN A 178 -5.07 2.81 -4.73
CA ASN A 178 -3.97 2.16 -5.44
C ASN A 178 -4.46 1.54 -6.75
N HIS A 179 -3.59 0.82 -7.45
CA HIS A 179 -3.87 0.24 -8.77
C HIS A 179 -4.77 -1.02 -8.73
N ASP A 180 -5.16 -1.49 -7.55
CA ASP A 180 -5.97 -2.72 -7.37
C ASP A 180 -7.35 -2.45 -6.78
N VAL A 181 -7.70 -1.20 -6.57
CA VAL A 181 -9.00 -0.83 -5.98
C VAL A 181 -9.72 0.23 -6.81
N THR A 182 -11.04 0.27 -6.67
CA THR A 182 -11.86 1.35 -7.23
C THR A 182 -11.32 2.71 -6.78
N ARG A 183 -11.17 3.65 -7.73
CA ARG A 183 -10.69 5.01 -7.47
C ARG A 183 -11.45 5.69 -6.35
N ILE A 184 -10.75 6.42 -5.49
CA ILE A 184 -11.37 7.08 -4.32
C ILE A 184 -12.49 8.05 -4.75
N ALA A 185 -12.30 8.85 -5.81
CA ALA A 185 -13.32 9.76 -6.32
C ALA A 185 -14.58 9.03 -6.84
N SER A 186 -14.44 7.79 -7.33
CA SER A 186 -15.60 6.97 -7.70
C SER A 186 -16.35 6.40 -6.51
N ARG A 187 -15.69 6.25 -5.36
CA ARG A 187 -16.34 5.74 -4.13
C ARG A 187 -17.07 6.82 -3.35
N VAL A 188 -16.43 7.96 -3.15
CA VAL A 188 -16.89 8.98 -2.20
C VAL A 188 -17.14 10.36 -2.82
N GLY A 189 -17.02 10.46 -4.15
CA GLY A 189 -17.10 11.74 -4.86
C GLY A 189 -15.82 12.58 -4.68
N THR A 190 -15.77 13.72 -5.38
CA THR A 190 -14.59 14.60 -5.38
C THR A 190 -14.33 15.21 -4.00
N ASP A 191 -15.37 15.74 -3.33
CA ASP A 191 -15.23 16.34 -1.99
C ASP A 191 -14.82 15.30 -0.97
N GLY A 192 -15.43 14.11 -1.01
CA GLY A 192 -15.02 13.00 -0.15
C GLY A 192 -13.59 12.53 -0.39
N ALA A 193 -13.09 12.58 -1.62
CA ALA A 193 -11.70 12.25 -1.93
C ALA A 193 -10.72 13.25 -1.32
N VAL A 194 -11.05 14.55 -1.30
CA VAL A 194 -10.24 15.59 -0.63
C VAL A 194 -10.30 15.42 0.89
N THR A 195 -11.48 15.11 1.45
CA THR A 195 -11.62 14.76 2.87
C THR A 195 -10.77 13.54 3.25
N ALA A 196 -10.79 12.48 2.43
CA ALA A 196 -9.96 11.29 2.62
C ALA A 196 -8.45 11.63 2.57
N LEU A 197 -8.06 12.52 1.67
CA LEU A 197 -6.69 13.01 1.58
C LEU A 197 -6.28 13.79 2.84
N ALA A 198 -7.16 14.60 3.41
CA ALA A 198 -6.88 15.32 4.66
C ALA A 198 -6.60 14.34 5.81
N VAL A 199 -7.36 13.24 5.92
CA VAL A 199 -7.07 12.17 6.87
C VAL A 199 -5.70 11.56 6.57
N LEU A 200 -5.43 11.13 5.32
CA LEU A 200 -4.16 10.51 4.92
C LEU A 200 -2.95 11.38 5.29
N MET A 201 -3.05 12.70 5.11
CA MET A 201 -1.94 13.63 5.33
C MET A 201 -1.75 14.01 6.80
N THR A 202 -2.67 13.66 7.69
CA THR A 202 -2.62 14.04 9.11
C THR A 202 -2.46 12.86 10.07
N VAL A 203 -2.65 11.62 9.62
CA VAL A 203 -2.36 10.42 10.42
C VAL A 203 -0.89 10.02 10.32
N ALA A 204 -0.43 9.16 11.21
CA ALA A 204 0.91 8.58 11.16
C ALA A 204 1.10 7.68 9.91
N GLY A 205 2.34 7.30 9.64
CA GLY A 205 2.69 6.41 8.53
C GLY A 205 3.43 7.10 7.39
N ILE A 206 3.66 6.35 6.33
CA ILE A 206 4.28 6.81 5.08
C ILE A 206 3.19 6.84 4.02
N PRO A 207 2.63 8.04 3.69
CA PRO A 207 1.52 8.15 2.75
C PRO A 207 1.94 7.89 1.31
N SER A 208 1.15 7.09 0.60
CA SER A 208 1.22 6.91 -0.85
C SER A 208 0.05 7.61 -1.53
N ILE A 209 0.33 8.25 -2.67
CA ILE A 209 -0.68 8.83 -3.56
C ILE A 209 -0.64 8.03 -4.86
N TYR A 210 -1.79 7.52 -5.26
CA TYR A 210 -1.92 6.84 -6.54
C TYR A 210 -2.10 7.88 -7.65
N TYR A 211 -1.34 7.73 -8.75
CA TYR A 211 -1.39 8.69 -9.85
C TYR A 211 -2.82 8.90 -10.36
N GLY A 212 -3.16 10.15 -10.66
CA GLY A 212 -4.48 10.55 -11.11
C GLY A 212 -5.46 10.87 -9.97
N ASP A 213 -5.23 10.44 -8.73
CA ASP A 213 -6.08 10.81 -7.59
C ASP A 213 -5.99 12.32 -7.33
N GLU A 214 -4.82 12.95 -7.59
CA GLU A 214 -4.63 14.39 -7.54
C GLU A 214 -5.42 15.17 -8.62
N GLN A 215 -5.99 14.45 -9.59
CA GLN A 215 -6.87 14.99 -10.62
C GLN A 215 -8.33 14.52 -10.45
N ALA A 216 -8.64 13.85 -9.35
CA ALA A 216 -9.91 13.17 -9.10
C ALA A 216 -10.29 12.18 -10.23
N PHE A 217 -9.33 11.42 -10.72
CA PHE A 217 -9.61 10.37 -11.71
C PHE A 217 -10.65 9.40 -11.16
N VAL A 218 -11.56 9.01 -12.03
CA VAL A 218 -12.62 8.04 -11.73
C VAL A 218 -12.32 6.70 -12.40
N GLY A 219 -12.82 5.64 -11.84
CA GLY A 219 -12.71 4.28 -12.37
C GLY A 219 -13.21 3.28 -11.33
N ILE A 220 -13.99 2.32 -11.79
CA ILE A 220 -14.51 1.24 -10.95
C ILE A 220 -13.75 -0.04 -11.30
N LYS A 221 -13.16 -0.69 -10.30
CA LYS A 221 -12.60 -2.03 -10.48
C LYS A 221 -13.73 -3.04 -10.63
N GLU A 222 -13.63 -3.89 -11.65
CA GLU A 222 -14.57 -4.96 -11.90
C GLU A 222 -13.88 -6.32 -11.79
N ASP A 223 -14.59 -7.32 -11.29
CA ASP A 223 -14.09 -8.69 -11.16
C ASP A 223 -14.31 -9.45 -12.49
N ARG A 224 -13.53 -9.08 -13.50
CA ARG A 224 -13.48 -9.71 -14.84
C ARG A 224 -12.14 -9.48 -15.50
N LEU A 225 -11.84 -10.20 -16.57
CA LEU A 225 -10.66 -9.93 -17.39
C LEU A 225 -10.70 -8.49 -17.95
N GLY A 226 -9.63 -7.73 -17.77
CA GLY A 226 -9.55 -6.30 -18.11
C GLY A 226 -10.34 -5.37 -17.15
N GLY A 227 -10.84 -5.88 -16.02
CA GLY A 227 -11.60 -5.11 -15.04
C GLY A 227 -10.79 -4.02 -14.32
N ASP A 228 -9.47 -4.06 -14.44
CA ASP A 228 -8.57 -3.03 -13.90
C ASP A 228 -8.32 -1.86 -14.85
N ASP A 229 -8.67 -1.97 -16.14
CA ASP A 229 -8.34 -0.95 -17.14
C ASP A 229 -8.91 0.43 -16.78
N ALA A 230 -10.14 0.46 -16.25
CA ALA A 230 -10.79 1.70 -15.85
C ALA A 230 -10.10 2.42 -14.68
N ILE A 231 -9.43 1.69 -13.80
CA ILE A 231 -8.70 2.27 -12.66
C ILE A 231 -7.24 2.61 -12.99
N ARG A 232 -6.74 2.20 -14.16
CA ARG A 232 -5.35 2.39 -14.64
C ARG A 232 -5.28 3.18 -15.95
N PRO A 233 -6.00 4.34 -16.08
CA PRO A 233 -5.98 5.10 -17.33
C PRO A 233 -4.57 5.65 -17.59
N ALA A 234 -4.22 5.80 -18.88
CA ALA A 234 -2.99 6.48 -19.26
C ALA A 234 -3.05 7.96 -18.83
N LEU A 235 -1.92 8.49 -18.34
CA LEU A 235 -1.77 9.92 -18.17
C LEU A 235 -1.59 10.59 -19.54
N PRO A 236 -2.03 11.84 -19.71
CA PRO A 236 -1.69 12.61 -20.90
C PRO A 236 -0.18 12.86 -20.96
N ASP A 237 0.33 13.13 -22.17
CA ASP A 237 1.76 13.35 -22.41
C ASP A 237 2.30 14.60 -21.69
N SER A 238 1.43 15.54 -21.37
CA SER A 238 1.78 16.81 -20.75
C SER A 238 0.77 17.21 -19.65
N PRO A 239 1.23 17.82 -18.54
CA PRO A 239 0.32 18.38 -17.54
C PRO A 239 -0.63 19.47 -18.08
N ALA A 240 -0.28 20.10 -19.21
CA ALA A 240 -1.13 21.10 -19.86
C ALA A 240 -2.40 20.48 -20.47
N GLU A 241 -2.40 19.19 -20.73
CA GLU A 241 -3.52 18.45 -21.30
C GLU A 241 -4.47 17.90 -20.21
N LEU A 242 -4.09 18.06 -18.94
CA LEU A 242 -4.95 17.68 -17.82
C LEU A 242 -6.21 18.55 -17.78
N ALA A 243 -7.33 17.90 -17.50
CA ALA A 243 -8.64 18.55 -17.48
C ALA A 243 -8.72 19.63 -16.39
N PRO A 244 -9.34 20.80 -16.70
CA PRO A 244 -9.40 21.92 -15.76
C PRO A 244 -10.09 21.63 -14.44
N TRP A 245 -11.06 20.72 -14.42
CA TRP A 245 -11.81 20.36 -13.22
C TRP A 245 -10.98 19.64 -12.14
N GLY A 246 -9.85 19.02 -12.50
CA GLY A 246 -8.91 18.43 -11.54
C GLY A 246 -8.07 19.47 -10.76
N ARG A 247 -8.01 20.72 -11.21
CA ARG A 247 -7.15 21.76 -10.61
C ARG A 247 -7.43 22.04 -9.12
N PRO A 248 -8.69 22.10 -8.65
CA PRO A 248 -8.94 22.28 -7.21
C PRO A 248 -8.38 21.13 -6.38
N VAL A 249 -8.54 19.87 -6.86
CA VAL A 249 -8.05 18.67 -6.17
C VAL A 249 -6.52 18.64 -6.17
N LEU A 250 -5.87 19.00 -7.28
CA LEU A 250 -4.42 19.16 -7.34
C LEU A 250 -3.91 20.19 -6.33
N ARG A 251 -4.62 21.32 -6.20
CA ARG A 251 -4.27 22.35 -5.21
C ARG A 251 -4.37 21.80 -3.78
N ALA A 252 -5.46 21.10 -3.45
CA ALA A 252 -5.63 20.46 -2.14
C ALA A 252 -4.48 19.47 -1.84
N HIS A 253 -4.05 18.67 -2.85
CA HIS A 253 -2.90 17.78 -2.72
C HIS A 253 -1.61 18.56 -2.42
N GLN A 254 -1.35 19.63 -3.16
CA GLN A 254 -0.16 20.46 -2.96
C GLN A 254 -0.12 21.11 -1.57
N GLU A 255 -1.26 21.63 -1.11
CA GLU A 255 -1.40 22.27 0.21
C GLU A 255 -1.23 21.28 1.35
N LEU A 256 -1.92 20.13 1.29
CA LEU A 256 -1.85 19.09 2.32
C LEU A 256 -0.50 18.37 2.36
N ILE A 257 0.12 18.10 1.22
CA ILE A 257 1.50 17.60 1.15
C ILE A 257 2.45 18.65 1.76
N GLY A 258 2.25 19.93 1.42
CA GLY A 258 3.02 21.03 1.99
C GLY A 258 2.85 21.11 3.51
N LEU A 259 1.63 20.95 4.02
CA LEU A 259 1.34 20.87 5.47
C LEU A 259 2.13 19.72 6.10
N ARG A 260 1.98 18.50 5.57
CA ARG A 260 2.68 17.32 6.10
C ARG A 260 4.21 17.48 6.10
N ARG A 261 4.78 18.06 5.04
CA ARG A 261 6.23 18.32 4.95
C ARG A 261 6.74 19.32 5.99
N ARG A 262 5.89 20.24 6.43
CA ARG A 262 6.21 21.17 7.54
C ARG A 262 6.08 20.51 8.92
N HIS A 263 5.44 19.33 8.99
CA HIS A 263 5.19 18.57 10.21
C HIS A 263 5.77 17.15 10.10
N PRO A 264 7.11 16.98 9.98
CA PRO A 264 7.74 15.67 9.75
C PRO A 264 7.50 14.68 10.89
N TRP A 265 7.17 15.15 12.08
CA TRP A 265 6.78 14.35 13.23
C TRP A 265 5.51 13.50 12.98
N LEU A 266 4.69 13.88 12.01
CA LEU A 266 3.50 13.12 11.62
C LEU A 266 3.81 11.67 11.21
N VAL A 267 5.03 11.35 10.81
CA VAL A 267 5.41 9.96 10.49
C VAL A 267 5.18 9.02 11.66
N ASN A 268 5.43 9.49 12.90
CA ASN A 268 5.30 8.72 14.13
C ASN A 268 4.23 9.29 15.07
N ALA A 269 3.31 10.09 14.56
CA ALA A 269 2.26 10.69 15.38
C ALA A 269 1.38 9.64 16.05
N ARG A 270 0.75 10.02 17.17
CA ARG A 270 -0.33 9.24 17.78
C ARG A 270 -1.62 10.01 17.67
N THR A 271 -2.68 9.32 17.31
CA THR A 271 -4.00 9.92 17.19
C THR A 271 -4.85 9.66 18.44
N GLU A 272 -5.60 10.68 18.85
CA GLU A 272 -6.59 10.60 19.92
C GLU A 272 -7.88 11.25 19.46
N THR A 273 -9.01 10.58 19.66
CA THR A 273 -10.32 11.13 19.33
C THR A 273 -10.80 12.06 20.44
N LEU A 274 -11.05 13.32 20.08
CA LEU A 274 -11.53 14.37 21.00
C LEU A 274 -13.05 14.51 21.00
N HIS A 275 -13.68 14.22 19.85
CA HIS A 275 -15.13 14.27 19.67
C HIS A 275 -15.57 13.25 18.61
N LEU A 276 -16.67 12.53 18.83
CA LEU A 276 -17.17 11.52 17.92
C LEU A 276 -18.69 11.49 17.87
N GLU A 277 -19.21 11.67 16.68
CA GLU A 277 -20.61 11.47 16.29
C GLU A 277 -20.65 10.73 14.95
N ASN A 278 -21.82 10.28 14.52
CA ASN A 278 -21.94 9.58 13.23
C ASN A 278 -21.32 10.36 12.07
N GLN A 279 -21.58 11.65 12.00
CA GLN A 279 -21.21 12.50 10.86
C GLN A 279 -20.14 13.54 11.20
N ARG A 280 -19.62 13.54 12.43
CA ARG A 280 -18.58 14.46 12.87
C ARG A 280 -17.56 13.78 13.78
N ILE A 281 -16.30 13.92 13.44
CA ILE A 281 -15.19 13.52 14.30
C ILE A 281 -14.19 14.67 14.43
N VAL A 282 -13.65 14.84 15.63
CA VAL A 282 -12.43 15.63 15.84
C VAL A 282 -11.40 14.69 16.44
N TYR A 283 -10.29 14.51 15.75
CA TYR A 283 -9.14 13.78 16.30
C TYR A 283 -7.91 14.66 16.35
N ARG A 284 -7.04 14.38 17.30
CA ARG A 284 -5.75 15.03 17.48
C ARG A 284 -4.64 14.09 17.06
N SER A 285 -3.76 14.54 16.16
CA SER A 285 -2.48 13.90 15.88
C SER A 285 -1.39 14.62 16.66
N SER A 286 -0.69 13.91 17.54
CA SER A 286 0.34 14.48 18.41
C SER A 286 1.70 13.91 18.09
N ALA A 287 2.74 14.74 18.17
CA ALA A 287 4.12 14.29 18.15
C ALA A 287 4.39 13.33 19.31
N ALA A 288 5.29 12.36 19.13
CA ALA A 288 5.59 11.34 20.14
C ALA A 288 6.12 11.93 21.46
N ASP A 289 6.77 13.10 21.42
CA ASP A 289 7.26 13.84 22.58
C ASP A 289 6.23 14.81 23.18
N GLY A 290 5.02 14.87 22.61
CA GLY A 290 3.95 15.77 23.05
C GLY A 290 4.20 17.26 22.76
N SER A 291 5.27 17.62 22.04
CA SER A 291 5.68 19.02 21.85
C SER A 291 4.73 19.82 20.95
N THR A 292 3.99 19.13 20.07
CA THR A 292 3.09 19.77 19.11
C THR A 292 1.98 18.80 18.67
N SER A 293 0.89 19.35 18.14
CA SER A 293 -0.22 18.56 17.62
C SER A 293 -0.96 19.28 16.50
N LEU A 294 -1.77 18.52 15.77
CA LEU A 294 -2.79 19.01 14.85
C LEU A 294 -4.15 18.45 15.27
N ASP A 295 -5.15 19.31 15.32
CA ASP A 295 -6.55 18.93 15.49
C ASP A 295 -7.21 18.89 14.10
N VAL A 296 -7.83 17.77 13.79
CA VAL A 296 -8.47 17.50 12.49
C VAL A 296 -9.94 17.24 12.72
N GLU A 297 -10.75 18.08 12.14
CA GLU A 297 -12.20 17.95 12.15
C GLU A 297 -12.66 17.45 10.78
N ILE A 298 -13.45 16.37 10.77
CA ILE A 298 -14.15 15.86 9.60
C ILE A 298 -15.66 16.02 9.85
N ASP A 299 -16.35 16.66 8.92
CA ASP A 299 -17.78 16.84 8.96
C ASP A 299 -18.44 16.29 7.68
N LEU A 300 -19.35 15.35 7.87
CA LEU A 300 -20.11 14.68 6.81
C LEU A 300 -21.59 15.06 6.82
N SER A 301 -22.02 16.05 7.63
CA SER A 301 -23.44 16.42 7.78
C SER A 301 -24.04 16.97 6.49
N CYS A 302 -23.22 17.65 5.69
CA CYS A 302 -23.54 18.13 4.35
C CYS A 302 -22.63 17.50 3.31
N SER A 303 -21.94 18.31 2.49
CA SER A 303 -20.83 17.82 1.66
C SER A 303 -19.67 17.47 2.57
N PRO A 304 -18.98 16.31 2.35
CA PRO A 304 -17.79 15.98 3.13
C PRO A 304 -16.78 17.11 3.12
N ASN A 305 -16.30 17.47 4.31
CA ASN A 305 -15.27 18.50 4.45
C ASN A 305 -14.34 18.20 5.62
N ALA A 306 -13.18 18.84 5.59
CA ALA A 306 -12.16 18.71 6.62
C ALA A 306 -11.57 20.08 6.99
N THR A 307 -11.25 20.26 8.28
CA THR A 307 -10.54 21.44 8.80
C THR A 307 -9.36 20.97 9.66
N ILE A 308 -8.20 21.58 9.46
CA ILE A 308 -7.00 21.27 10.22
C ILE A 308 -6.53 22.50 10.97
N ARG A 309 -6.33 22.37 12.29
CA ARG A 309 -5.86 23.43 13.18
C ARG A 309 -4.59 23.02 13.90
N ASP A 310 -3.74 24.00 14.23
CA ASP A 310 -2.58 23.77 15.10
C ASP A 310 -2.97 23.71 16.59
N ALA A 311 -2.01 23.41 17.45
CA ALA A 311 -2.19 23.31 18.90
C ALA A 311 -2.71 24.62 19.56
N THR A 312 -2.61 25.75 18.86
CA THR A 312 -3.16 27.05 19.34
C THR A 312 -4.59 27.29 18.90
N GLY A 313 -5.18 26.39 18.08
CA GLY A 313 -6.50 26.51 17.49
C GLY A 313 -6.52 27.33 16.20
N ARG A 314 -5.36 27.76 15.69
CA ARG A 314 -5.27 28.51 14.42
C ARG A 314 -5.51 27.52 13.26
N GLU A 315 -6.40 27.90 12.37
CA GLU A 315 -6.66 27.15 11.13
C GLU A 315 -5.44 27.18 10.21
N LEU A 316 -4.99 25.99 9.80
CA LEU A 316 -3.88 25.78 8.88
C LEU A 316 -4.35 25.43 7.47
N TRP A 317 -5.50 24.78 7.41
CA TRP A 317 -6.12 24.34 6.15
C TRP A 317 -7.61 24.07 6.36
N HIS A 318 -8.41 24.40 5.35
CA HIS A 318 -9.84 24.07 5.25
C HIS A 318 -10.17 23.74 3.80
N GLN A 319 -11.03 22.72 3.61
CA GLN A 319 -11.51 22.25 2.31
C GLN A 319 -12.49 23.23 1.70
#